data_4845f9f69e5d7cc17e67734649bda5d6
#
_entry.id   4845f9f69e5d7cc17e67734649bda5d6
#
_cell.length_a   1.000
_cell.length_b   1.000
_cell.length_c   1.000
_cell.angle_alpha   90.00
_cell.angle_beta   90.00
_cell.angle_gamma   90.00
#
_symmetry.space_group_name_H-M   'P 1'
#
loop_
_entity.id
_entity.type
_entity.pdbx_description
1 polymer ?
#
loop_
_entity_poly.entity_id
_entity_poly.type
_entity_poly.pdbx_seq_one_letter_code
_entity_poly.pdbx_strand_id
1 'polypeptide(L)'
;SEALEAVRKIAADAGKIDRSWASNQIAALGEGPYAERVSIVASVTAIDAFSEALGRPNEPLPSAAGGSCSQDKSKSTRDIGGYLPMVDPWEGPNVSRALSLVPTANQLFMTNVSSMYGGNGGGFNDMVWDGPLSRPQAELLAARVSSINECFY
;
A
#
# COMPACT_ATOMS: atom_id res chain seq x y z
N SER A 1 18.81 -4.52 -12.55
CA SER A 1 17.79 -4.41 -13.62
C SER A 1 16.82 -3.28 -13.28
N GLU A 2 16.18 -2.69 -14.27
CA GLU A 2 15.20 -1.62 -14.12
C GLU A 2 14.06 -2.00 -13.15
N ALA A 3 13.62 -3.25 -13.19
CA ALA A 3 12.62 -3.76 -12.27
C ALA A 3 13.07 -3.71 -10.80
N LEU A 4 14.32 -4.04 -10.52
CA LEU A 4 14.88 -3.96 -9.16
C LEU A 4 15.03 -2.51 -8.68
N GLU A 5 15.37 -1.61 -9.59
CA GLU A 5 15.47 -0.19 -9.30
C GLU A 5 14.11 0.42 -8.95
N ALA A 6 13.07 0.03 -9.71
CA ALA A 6 11.69 0.41 -9.41
C ALA A 6 11.22 -0.10 -8.05
N VAL A 7 11.50 -1.37 -7.72
CA VAL A 7 11.17 -1.94 -6.39
C VAL A 7 11.88 -1.16 -5.27
N ARG A 8 13.17 -0.87 -5.43
CA ARG A 8 13.92 -0.08 -4.43
C ARG A 8 13.35 1.32 -4.24
N LYS A 9 12.97 1.98 -5.32
CA LYS A 9 12.39 3.32 -5.24
C LYS A 9 11.05 3.31 -4.51
N ILE A 10 10.19 2.35 -4.79
CA ILE A 10 8.91 2.20 -4.09
C ILE A 10 9.13 1.90 -2.60
N ALA A 11 10.07 1.02 -2.27
CA ALA A 11 10.32 0.59 -0.89
C ALA A 11 11.01 1.68 -0.03
N ALA A 12 12.00 2.38 -0.56
CA ALA A 12 12.90 3.20 0.22
C ALA A 12 12.78 4.71 -0.05
N ASP A 13 12.10 5.12 -1.10
CA ASP A 13 12.09 6.51 -1.56
C ASP A 13 10.74 6.92 -2.18
N ALA A 14 9.65 6.37 -1.60
CA ALA A 14 8.29 6.56 -2.10
C ALA A 14 7.89 8.05 -2.17
N GLY A 15 8.35 8.88 -1.24
CA GLY A 15 8.08 10.32 -1.22
C GLY A 15 8.62 11.07 -2.44
N LYS A 16 9.60 10.50 -3.14
CA LYS A 16 10.17 11.07 -4.38
C LYS A 16 9.59 10.45 -5.67
N ILE A 17 8.52 9.70 -5.56
CA ILE A 17 7.78 9.21 -6.73
C ILE A 17 6.87 10.33 -7.21
N ASP A 18 7.18 10.86 -8.40
CA ASP A 18 6.34 11.84 -9.07
C ASP A 18 5.47 11.19 -10.16
N ARG A 19 4.57 11.99 -10.72
CA ARG A 19 3.66 11.56 -11.78
C ARG A 19 4.41 11.09 -13.03
N SER A 20 5.49 11.75 -13.38
CA SER A 20 6.29 11.40 -14.57
C SER A 20 6.90 10.00 -14.43
N TRP A 21 7.53 9.73 -13.29
CA TRP A 21 8.10 8.42 -13.01
C TRP A 21 7.01 7.34 -12.99
N ALA A 22 5.90 7.57 -12.28
CA ALA A 22 4.79 6.62 -12.21
C ALA A 22 4.21 6.34 -13.60
N SER A 23 4.00 7.37 -14.42
CA SER A 23 3.51 7.23 -15.80
C SER A 23 4.45 6.40 -16.67
N ASN A 24 5.76 6.58 -16.55
CA ASN A 24 6.75 5.78 -17.28
C ASN A 24 6.70 4.30 -16.86
N GLN A 25 6.57 4.03 -15.56
CA GLN A 25 6.42 2.66 -15.07
C GLN A 25 5.11 2.02 -15.55
N ILE A 26 4.02 2.77 -15.52
CA ILE A 26 2.71 2.30 -16.02
C ILE A 26 2.75 2.05 -17.52
N ALA A 27 3.40 2.91 -18.30
CA ALA A 27 3.56 2.72 -19.74
C ALA A 27 4.39 1.47 -20.08
N ALA A 28 5.42 1.17 -19.29
CA ALA A 28 6.28 0.01 -19.50
C ALA A 28 5.64 -1.32 -19.05
N LEU A 29 4.85 -1.31 -17.99
CA LEU A 29 4.32 -2.52 -17.34
C LEU A 29 2.84 -2.76 -17.60
N GLY A 30 2.08 -1.69 -17.83
CA GLY A 30 0.63 -1.67 -17.73
C GLY A 30 0.15 -1.35 -16.32
N GLU A 31 -1.07 -0.81 -16.24
CA GLU A 31 -1.69 -0.35 -14.97
C GLU A 31 -1.85 -1.47 -13.94
N GLY A 32 -2.33 -2.65 -14.39
CA GLY A 32 -2.55 -3.80 -13.50
C GLY A 32 -1.26 -4.28 -12.85
N PRO A 33 -0.23 -4.69 -13.60
CA PRO A 33 1.06 -5.10 -13.05
C PRO A 33 1.75 -4.01 -12.21
N TYR A 34 1.54 -2.72 -12.53
CA TYR A 34 2.05 -1.64 -11.70
C TYR A 34 1.35 -1.60 -10.34
N ALA A 35 0.00 -1.72 -10.31
CA ALA A 35 -0.78 -1.76 -9.06
C ALA A 35 -0.38 -2.96 -8.18
N GLU A 36 -0.23 -4.15 -8.77
CA GLU A 36 0.22 -5.36 -8.06
C GLU A 36 1.62 -5.19 -7.48
N ARG A 37 2.55 -4.63 -8.27
CA ARG A 37 3.91 -4.35 -7.80
C ARG A 37 3.90 -3.40 -6.59
N VAL A 38 3.17 -2.30 -6.66
CA VAL A 38 3.06 -1.34 -5.55
C VAL A 38 2.48 -2.02 -4.31
N SER A 39 1.41 -2.81 -4.46
CA SER A 39 0.78 -3.54 -3.35
C SER A 39 1.76 -4.48 -2.66
N ILE A 40 2.46 -5.31 -3.43
CA ILE A 40 3.43 -6.29 -2.89
C ILE A 40 4.58 -5.57 -2.18
N VAL A 41 5.20 -4.58 -2.84
CA VAL A 41 6.35 -3.87 -2.28
C VAL A 41 5.97 -3.13 -1.02
N ALA A 42 4.85 -2.40 -1.01
CA ALA A 42 4.37 -1.69 0.18
C ALA A 42 4.07 -2.65 1.34
N SER A 43 3.43 -3.79 1.06
CA SER A 43 3.12 -4.79 2.09
C SER A 43 4.37 -5.42 2.67
N VAL A 44 5.31 -5.86 1.85
CA VAL A 44 6.57 -6.47 2.31
C VAL A 44 7.40 -5.46 3.10
N THR A 45 7.53 -4.23 2.60
CA THR A 45 8.27 -3.17 3.29
C THR A 45 7.70 -2.88 4.68
N ALA A 46 6.37 -2.85 4.82
CA ALA A 46 5.73 -2.63 6.11
C ALA A 46 5.97 -3.80 7.08
N ILE A 47 5.90 -5.05 6.61
CA ILE A 47 6.17 -6.24 7.41
C ILE A 47 7.63 -6.29 7.86
N ASP A 48 8.56 -6.01 6.95
CA ASP A 48 9.99 -6.00 7.24
C ASP A 48 10.33 -4.89 8.25
N ALA A 49 9.82 -3.68 8.05
CA ALA A 49 10.01 -2.57 8.99
C ALA A 49 9.46 -2.90 10.40
N PHE A 50 8.33 -3.59 10.48
CA PHE A 50 7.78 -4.05 11.75
C PHE A 50 8.67 -5.10 12.42
N SER A 51 9.16 -6.07 11.66
CA SER A 51 10.08 -7.09 12.15
C SER A 51 11.39 -6.48 12.68
N GLU A 52 11.98 -5.57 11.93
CA GLU A 52 13.18 -4.83 12.31
C GLU A 52 12.96 -4.00 13.57
N ALA A 53 11.83 -3.31 13.69
CA ALA A 53 11.47 -2.53 14.88
C ALA A 53 11.37 -3.38 16.15
N LEU A 54 10.99 -4.66 15.99
CA LEU A 54 10.94 -5.63 17.08
C LEU A 54 12.26 -6.38 17.31
N GLY A 55 13.31 -6.09 16.55
CA GLY A 55 14.59 -6.81 16.59
C GLY A 55 14.46 -8.28 16.14
N ARG A 56 13.54 -8.58 15.27
CA ARG A 56 13.29 -9.91 14.71
C ARG A 56 13.85 -10.02 13.29
N PRO A 57 14.27 -11.22 12.84
CA PRO A 57 14.60 -11.42 11.44
C PRO A 57 13.36 -11.22 10.58
N ASN A 58 13.58 -10.74 9.35
CA ASN A 58 12.50 -10.62 8.37
C ASN A 58 11.96 -12.01 8.01
N GLU A 59 10.66 -12.08 7.74
CA GLU A 59 10.02 -13.30 7.28
C GLU A 59 10.57 -13.71 5.90
N PRO A 60 10.81 -15.01 5.68
CA PRO A 60 11.26 -15.47 4.38
C PRO A 60 10.18 -15.21 3.32
N LEU A 61 10.60 -14.69 2.17
CA LEU A 61 9.68 -14.56 1.05
C LEU A 61 9.15 -15.93 0.61
N PRO A 62 7.88 -16.04 0.24
CA PRO A 62 7.34 -17.29 -0.26
C PRO A 62 8.05 -17.70 -1.55
N SER A 63 8.15 -19.00 -1.79
CA SER A 63 8.68 -19.52 -3.05
C SER A 63 7.85 -18.98 -4.22
N ALA A 64 8.52 -18.62 -5.31
CA ALA A 64 7.84 -18.17 -6.50
C ALA A 64 6.90 -19.27 -7.02
N ALA A 65 5.60 -18.99 -6.96
CA ALA A 65 4.60 -19.80 -7.65
C ALA A 65 4.56 -19.37 -9.11
N GLY A 66 4.68 -20.30 -10.04
CA GLY A 66 4.48 -19.99 -11.45
C GLY A 66 3.07 -19.41 -11.66
N GLY A 67 2.98 -18.32 -12.39
CA GLY A 67 1.71 -17.65 -12.67
C GLY A 67 1.93 -16.35 -13.43
N SER A 68 0.89 -15.85 -14.06
CA SER A 68 0.86 -14.52 -14.66
C SER A 68 0.17 -13.55 -13.70
N CYS A 69 0.50 -12.26 -13.81
CA CYS A 69 -0.22 -11.21 -13.12
C CYS A 69 -1.72 -11.32 -13.37
N SER A 70 -2.52 -10.98 -12.37
CA SER A 70 -3.96 -10.88 -12.53
C SER A 70 -4.28 -9.89 -13.65
N GLN A 71 -5.17 -10.26 -14.54
CA GLN A 71 -5.70 -9.36 -15.57
C GLN A 71 -7.02 -8.71 -15.12
N ASP A 72 -7.47 -9.03 -13.91
CA ASP A 72 -8.74 -8.54 -13.40
C ASP A 72 -8.63 -7.07 -13.01
N LYS A 73 -9.33 -6.23 -13.74
CA LYS A 73 -9.49 -4.81 -13.44
C LYS A 73 -10.93 -4.52 -13.02
N SER A 74 -11.08 -3.62 -12.07
CA SER A 74 -12.40 -3.09 -11.69
C SER A 74 -13.05 -2.39 -12.87
N LYS A 75 -14.36 -2.65 -13.06
CA LYS A 75 -15.13 -2.10 -14.20
C LYS A 75 -15.56 -0.66 -14.00
N SER A 76 -15.74 -0.24 -12.75
CA SER A 76 -16.21 1.11 -12.40
C SER A 76 -15.07 1.93 -11.82
N THR A 77 -14.17 2.41 -12.67
CA THR A 77 -13.04 3.24 -12.26
C THR A 77 -13.07 4.61 -12.93
N ARG A 78 -12.53 5.61 -12.25
CA ARG A 78 -12.38 6.97 -12.74
C ARG A 78 -11.01 7.54 -12.36
N ASP A 79 -10.47 8.41 -13.19
CA ASP A 79 -9.34 9.26 -12.81
C ASP A 79 -9.84 10.32 -11.81
N ILE A 80 -9.30 10.26 -10.62
CA ILE A 80 -9.61 11.20 -9.52
C ILE A 80 -8.35 11.92 -9.03
N GLY A 81 -7.30 11.96 -9.87
CA GLY A 81 -6.04 12.64 -9.61
C GLY A 81 -4.93 11.75 -9.02
N GLY A 82 -5.16 10.45 -8.85
CA GLY A 82 -4.11 9.48 -8.50
C GLY A 82 -3.17 9.16 -9.66
N TYR A 83 -2.23 8.27 -9.45
CA TYR A 83 -1.40 7.72 -10.53
C TYR A 83 -2.11 6.64 -11.34
N LEU A 84 -3.10 5.98 -10.73
CA LEU A 84 -3.98 4.99 -11.34
C LEU A 84 -5.43 5.44 -11.24
N PRO A 85 -6.30 5.04 -12.19
CA PRO A 85 -7.73 5.14 -11.99
C PRO A 85 -8.17 4.33 -10.76
N MET A 86 -9.17 4.82 -10.03
CA MET A 86 -9.67 4.18 -8.82
C MET A 86 -11.17 3.93 -8.93
N VAL A 87 -11.66 2.94 -8.19
CA VAL A 87 -13.11 2.67 -8.12
C VAL A 87 -13.86 3.91 -7.64
N ASP A 88 -14.92 4.24 -8.35
CA ASP A 88 -15.80 5.36 -8.05
C ASP A 88 -17.24 5.02 -8.50
N PRO A 89 -18.26 5.18 -7.65
CA PRO A 89 -18.23 5.78 -6.30
C PRO A 89 -17.57 4.89 -5.25
N TRP A 90 -17.09 5.49 -4.15
CA TRP A 90 -16.41 4.83 -3.05
C TRP A 90 -16.82 5.42 -1.72
N GLU A 91 -17.14 4.55 -0.76
CA GLU A 91 -17.40 4.95 0.63
C GLU A 91 -16.13 4.76 1.45
N GLY A 92 -15.56 5.85 1.97
CA GLY A 92 -14.36 5.82 2.78
C GLY A 92 -13.22 6.72 2.27
N PRO A 93 -12.09 6.74 2.96
CA PRO A 93 -10.94 7.57 2.60
C PRO A 93 -10.27 7.07 1.30
N ASN A 94 -9.63 7.99 0.58
CA ASN A 94 -8.99 7.65 -0.69
C ASN A 94 -7.89 6.58 -0.57
N VAL A 95 -7.19 6.51 0.57
CA VAL A 95 -6.17 5.49 0.81
C VAL A 95 -6.75 4.07 0.72
N SER A 96 -8.00 3.86 1.13
CA SER A 96 -8.64 2.54 1.10
C SER A 96 -9.01 2.07 -0.32
N ARG A 97 -8.97 2.95 -1.32
CA ARG A 97 -9.19 2.62 -2.73
C ARG A 97 -7.98 2.88 -3.63
N ALA A 98 -6.84 3.21 -3.06
CA ALA A 98 -5.66 3.65 -3.82
C ALA A 98 -5.22 2.64 -4.92
N LEU A 99 -5.40 1.35 -4.68
CA LEU A 99 -5.07 0.27 -5.60
C LEU A 99 -6.30 -0.45 -6.17
N SER A 100 -7.50 0.12 -6.01
CA SER A 100 -8.78 -0.53 -6.33
C SER A 100 -9.00 -0.78 -7.83
N LEU A 101 -8.16 -0.27 -8.71
CA LEU A 101 -8.12 -0.68 -10.11
C LEU A 101 -7.96 -2.20 -10.22
N VAL A 102 -7.13 -2.80 -9.35
CA VAL A 102 -6.93 -4.25 -9.27
C VAL A 102 -7.45 -4.73 -7.91
N PRO A 103 -8.61 -5.39 -7.86
CA PRO A 103 -9.27 -5.77 -6.60
C PRO A 103 -8.38 -6.58 -5.67
N THR A 104 -7.64 -7.55 -6.19
CA THR A 104 -6.73 -8.40 -5.40
C THR A 104 -5.56 -7.62 -4.81
N ALA A 105 -4.99 -6.67 -5.56
CA ALA A 105 -3.92 -5.80 -5.07
C ALA A 105 -4.43 -4.89 -3.94
N ASN A 106 -5.62 -4.31 -4.11
CA ASN A 106 -6.22 -3.47 -3.08
C ASN A 106 -6.56 -4.28 -1.82
N GLN A 107 -7.10 -5.48 -1.99
CA GLN A 107 -7.41 -6.38 -0.88
C GLN A 107 -6.16 -6.76 -0.09
N LEU A 108 -5.07 -7.15 -0.75
CA LEU A 108 -3.80 -7.48 -0.10
C LEU A 108 -3.29 -6.30 0.73
N PHE A 109 -3.22 -5.12 0.13
CA PHE A 109 -2.78 -3.90 0.79
C PHE A 109 -3.67 -3.56 2.00
N MET A 110 -4.98 -3.57 1.83
CA MET A 110 -5.91 -3.23 2.90
C MET A 110 -5.99 -4.27 4.01
N THR A 111 -5.77 -5.56 3.71
CA THR A 111 -5.64 -6.60 4.73
C THR A 111 -4.43 -6.33 5.62
N ASN A 112 -3.29 -5.98 5.02
CA ASN A 112 -2.09 -5.61 5.77
C ASN A 112 -2.33 -4.37 6.64
N VAL A 113 -2.89 -3.31 6.08
CA VAL A 113 -3.22 -2.08 6.83
C VAL A 113 -4.17 -2.38 7.99
N SER A 114 -5.24 -3.12 7.76
CA SER A 114 -6.22 -3.46 8.80
C SER A 114 -5.60 -4.30 9.93
N SER A 115 -4.69 -5.20 9.59
CA SER A 115 -3.98 -6.03 10.59
C SER A 115 -3.08 -5.18 11.50
N MET A 116 -2.44 -4.15 10.95
CA MET A 116 -1.61 -3.22 11.73
C MET A 116 -2.41 -2.34 12.69
N TYR A 117 -3.68 -2.09 12.39
CA TYR A 117 -4.59 -1.34 13.27
C TYR A 117 -5.31 -2.20 14.33
N GLY A 118 -4.90 -3.44 14.52
CA GLY A 118 -5.50 -4.34 15.52
C GLY A 118 -6.94 -4.75 15.19
N GLY A 119 -7.25 -4.88 13.89
CA GLY A 119 -8.60 -4.99 13.38
C GLY A 119 -9.38 -6.20 13.89
N ASN A 120 -10.34 -5.94 14.77
CA ASN A 120 -11.39 -6.89 15.16
C ASN A 120 -12.56 -6.89 14.16
N GLY A 121 -12.31 -6.53 12.89
CA GLY A 121 -13.32 -6.54 11.82
C GLY A 121 -14.30 -5.36 11.81
N GLY A 122 -14.15 -4.38 12.70
CA GLY A 122 -14.89 -3.12 12.67
C GLY A 122 -14.30 -2.14 11.68
N GLY A 123 -15.10 -1.17 11.22
CA GLY A 123 -14.60 -0.05 10.43
C GLY A 123 -13.60 0.80 11.23
N PHE A 124 -12.90 1.69 10.53
CA PHE A 124 -11.92 2.60 11.15
C PHE A 124 -12.50 3.41 12.32
N ASN A 125 -13.78 3.73 12.27
CA ASN A 125 -14.48 4.47 13.33
C ASN A 125 -14.82 3.60 14.57
N ASP A 126 -14.93 2.29 14.38
CA ASP A 126 -15.33 1.33 15.42
C ASP A 126 -14.12 0.62 16.04
N MET A 127 -12.91 1.09 15.76
CA MET A 127 -11.68 0.51 16.25
C MET A 127 -11.59 0.60 17.77
N VAL A 128 -11.57 -0.54 18.44
CA VAL A 128 -11.28 -0.64 19.87
C VAL A 128 -9.77 -0.58 20.05
N TRP A 129 -9.33 0.44 20.75
CA TRP A 129 -7.91 0.65 21.07
C TRP A 129 -7.63 0.20 22.50
N ASP A 130 -6.87 -0.88 22.69
CA ASP A 130 -6.53 -1.44 24.00
C ASP A 130 -5.01 -1.48 24.27
N GLY A 131 -4.22 -0.79 23.46
CA GLY A 131 -2.77 -0.69 23.61
C GLY A 131 -2.34 0.23 24.78
N PRO A 132 -1.04 0.26 25.09
CA PRO A 132 -0.49 1.10 26.17
C PRO A 132 -0.53 2.61 25.87
N LEU A 133 -0.69 2.98 24.58
CA LEU A 133 -0.89 4.36 24.14
C LEU A 133 -2.39 4.61 23.94
N SER A 134 -2.83 5.81 24.21
CA SER A 134 -4.16 6.23 23.77
C SER A 134 -4.20 6.36 22.24
N ARG A 135 -5.37 6.24 21.63
CA ARG A 135 -5.53 6.43 20.19
C ARG A 135 -4.96 7.77 19.69
N PRO A 136 -5.20 8.92 20.33
CA PRO A 136 -4.58 10.18 19.90
C PRO A 136 -3.05 10.17 19.92
N GLN A 137 -2.42 9.45 20.86
CA GLN A 137 -0.97 9.31 20.90
C GLN A 137 -0.46 8.45 19.75
N ALA A 138 -1.13 7.35 19.45
CA ALA A 138 -0.77 6.51 18.30
C ALA A 138 -0.95 7.25 16.96
N GLU A 139 -2.06 7.98 16.79
CA GLU A 139 -2.31 8.79 15.60
C GLU A 139 -1.28 9.93 15.45
N LEU A 140 -0.80 10.50 16.55
CA LEU A 140 0.30 11.48 16.51
C LEU A 140 1.61 10.87 16.02
N LEU A 141 1.93 9.64 16.45
CA LEU A 141 3.11 8.91 15.95
C LEU A 141 2.96 8.60 14.47
N ALA A 142 1.79 8.13 14.03
CA ALA A 142 1.51 7.85 12.62
C ALA A 142 1.64 9.12 11.76
N ALA A 143 1.10 10.24 12.22
CA ALA A 143 1.24 11.54 11.56
C ALA A 143 2.72 11.99 11.48
N ARG A 144 3.50 11.75 12.53
CA ARG A 144 4.94 12.05 12.53
C ARG A 144 5.70 11.20 11.53
N VAL A 145 5.41 9.91 11.44
CA VAL A 145 6.00 9.00 10.43
C VAL A 145 5.65 9.47 9.01
N SER A 146 4.39 9.81 8.77
CA SER A 146 3.95 10.37 7.49
C SER A 146 4.71 11.65 7.12
N SER A 147 4.90 12.54 8.10
CA SER A 147 5.66 13.78 7.90
C SER A 147 7.14 13.52 7.57
N ILE A 148 7.78 12.54 8.21
CA ILE A 148 9.17 12.16 7.94
C ILE A 148 9.30 11.56 6.53
N ASN A 149 8.32 10.80 6.10
CA ASN A 149 8.26 10.19 4.77
C ASN A 149 7.76 11.14 3.67
N GLU A 150 7.58 12.42 3.99
CA GLU A 150 7.06 13.43 3.05
C GLU A 150 5.73 13.00 2.39
N CYS A 151 4.90 12.25 3.13
CA CYS A 151 3.61 11.80 2.66
C CYS A 151 2.67 12.99 2.51
N PHE A 152 2.20 13.23 1.28
CA PHE A 152 1.36 14.39 0.96
C PHE A 152 -0.10 14.23 1.43
N TYR A 153 -0.55 13.00 1.65
CA TYR A 153 -1.93 12.67 1.99
C TYR A 153 -2.25 12.89 3.48
#